data_4f8b367757f51256659952f6849d96c1
#
_entry.id   4f8b367757f51256659952f6849d96c1
#
_cell.length_a   1.000
_cell.length_b   1.000
_cell.length_c   1.000
_cell.angle_alpha   90.00
_cell.angle_beta   90.00
_cell.angle_gamma   90.00
#
_symmetry.space_group_name_H-M   'P 1'
#
loop_
_entity.id
_entity.type
_entity.pdbx_description
1 polymer ?
#
loop_
_entity_poly.entity_id
_entity_poly.type
_entity_poly.pdbx_seq_one_letter_code
_entity_poly.pdbx_strand_id
1 'polypeptide(L)'
;LRTRVLMDAGELGSRNLSVTWIELPSGAEQTLRSDEEAEQAYVVVRGVGSMSVAGDTQQVAEGDLILVPPATEHAIANNGDAELACVSVQSPPVAAAELYSDQLAEVAGYDDEDL
;
A
#
# COMPACT_ATOMS: atom_id res chain seq x y z
N LEU A 1 2.18 -4.52 -8.80
CA LEU A 1 2.46 -3.90 -7.50
C LEU A 1 3.73 -4.50 -6.92
N ARG A 2 4.64 -3.64 -6.57
CA ARG A 2 5.86 -4.05 -5.88
C ARG A 2 5.87 -3.44 -4.49
N THR A 3 6.19 -4.24 -3.49
CA THR A 3 6.16 -3.79 -2.10
C THR A 3 7.52 -3.94 -1.44
N ARG A 4 7.83 -3.04 -0.53
CA ARG A 4 8.99 -3.14 0.34
C ARG A 4 8.55 -2.77 1.75
N VAL A 5 8.70 -3.70 2.69
CA VAL A 5 8.33 -3.46 4.07
C VAL A 5 9.34 -2.50 4.70
N LEU A 6 8.86 -1.37 5.18
CA LEU A 6 9.69 -0.39 5.88
C LEU A 6 9.71 -0.66 7.38
N MET A 7 8.55 -1.04 7.93
CA MET A 7 8.44 -1.38 9.33
C MET A 7 7.26 -2.32 9.49
N ASP A 8 7.53 -3.60 9.76
CA ASP A 8 6.48 -4.58 9.96
C ASP A 8 5.93 -4.52 11.38
N ALA A 9 4.84 -5.23 11.60
CA ALA A 9 4.20 -5.29 12.91
C ALA A 9 5.21 -5.72 13.98
N GLY A 10 5.35 -4.92 15.02
CA GLY A 10 6.23 -5.21 16.14
C GLY A 10 7.69 -4.81 15.94
N GLU A 11 8.07 -4.39 14.76
CA GLU A 11 9.46 -3.97 14.51
C GLU A 11 9.76 -2.59 15.08
N LEU A 12 11.01 -2.35 15.38
CA LEU A 12 11.50 -1.06 15.90
C LEU A 12 10.76 -0.62 17.17
N GLY A 13 10.16 -1.56 17.88
CA GLY A 13 9.38 -1.25 19.07
C GLY A 13 8.01 -0.65 18.80
N SER A 14 7.58 -0.64 17.54
CA SER A 14 6.29 -0.07 17.19
C SER A 14 5.14 -0.91 17.75
N ARG A 15 4.16 -0.21 18.33
CA ARG A 15 2.96 -0.84 18.87
C ARG A 15 1.71 -0.47 18.10
N ASN A 16 1.77 0.61 17.35
CA ASN A 16 0.59 1.21 16.73
C ASN A 16 0.64 1.30 15.22
N LEU A 17 1.79 1.06 14.62
CA LEU A 17 1.96 1.26 13.17
C LEU A 17 2.74 0.13 12.52
N SER A 18 2.35 -0.18 11.29
CA SER A 18 3.22 -0.85 10.33
C SER A 18 3.26 -0.01 9.07
N VAL A 19 4.35 -0.05 8.33
CA VAL A 19 4.59 0.84 7.19
C VAL A 19 5.20 0.08 6.03
N THR A 20 4.65 0.27 4.84
CA THR A 20 5.11 -0.40 3.62
C THR A 20 5.26 0.62 2.49
N TRP A 21 6.35 0.53 1.77
CA TRP A 21 6.57 1.27 0.53
C TRP A 21 5.98 0.46 -0.60
N ILE A 22 5.18 1.08 -1.46
CA ILE A 22 4.60 0.40 -2.62
C ILE A 22 4.89 1.18 -3.89
N GLU A 23 5.16 0.42 -4.95
CA GLU A 23 5.41 0.96 -6.28
C GLU A 23 4.50 0.27 -7.27
N LEU A 24 3.92 1.05 -8.16
CA LEU A 24 3.03 0.56 -9.19
C LEU A 24 3.54 1.07 -10.53
N PRO A 25 3.96 0.17 -11.42
CA PRO A 25 4.45 0.61 -12.73
C PRO A 25 3.33 1.21 -13.57
N SER A 26 3.72 2.01 -14.55
CA SER A 26 2.77 2.63 -15.46
C SER A 26 1.85 1.59 -16.09
N GLY A 27 0.56 1.89 -16.11
CA GLY A 27 -0.46 1.01 -16.67
C GLY A 27 -0.96 -0.10 -15.76
N ALA A 28 -0.38 -0.27 -14.58
CA ALA A 28 -0.78 -1.32 -13.66
C ALA A 28 -1.93 -0.89 -12.77
N GLU A 29 -2.69 -1.88 -12.32
CA GLU A 29 -3.81 -1.68 -11.41
C GLU A 29 -3.84 -2.81 -10.40
N GLN A 30 -4.17 -2.50 -9.16
CA GLN A 30 -4.21 -3.49 -8.10
C GLN A 30 -5.39 -3.24 -7.17
N THR A 31 -6.17 -4.30 -6.91
CA THR A 31 -7.24 -4.27 -5.92
C THR A 31 -6.72 -4.90 -4.63
N LEU A 32 -7.01 -4.25 -3.53
CA LEU A 32 -6.57 -4.67 -2.20
C LEU A 32 -7.76 -4.57 -1.24
N ARG A 33 -7.61 -5.20 -0.09
CA ARG A 33 -8.61 -5.09 0.98
C ARG A 33 -7.88 -4.78 2.28
N SER A 34 -8.37 -3.80 3.02
CA SER A 34 -7.81 -3.46 4.31
C SER A 34 -8.16 -4.53 5.35
N ASP A 35 -7.36 -4.59 6.40
CA ASP A 35 -7.63 -5.45 7.55
C ASP A 35 -8.96 -5.08 8.19
N GLU A 36 -9.60 -6.05 8.85
CA GLU A 36 -10.92 -5.84 9.44
C GLU A 36 -10.90 -4.87 10.60
N GLU A 37 -9.78 -4.69 11.27
CA GLU A 37 -9.68 -3.86 12.45
C GLU A 37 -8.79 -2.64 12.26
N ALA A 38 -7.95 -2.61 11.24
CA ALA A 38 -6.97 -1.55 11.07
C ALA A 38 -7.41 -0.53 10.04
N GLU A 39 -7.19 0.73 10.37
CA GLU A 39 -7.25 1.79 9.36
C GLU A 39 -5.97 1.74 8.55
N GLN A 40 -6.05 2.18 7.30
CA GLN A 40 -4.91 2.26 6.42
C GLN A 40 -4.88 3.63 5.76
N ALA A 41 -3.70 4.21 5.67
CA ALA A 41 -3.51 5.46 4.96
C ALA A 41 -2.43 5.29 3.90
N TYR A 42 -2.66 5.85 2.72
CA TYR A 42 -1.66 5.92 1.67
C TYR A 42 -1.23 7.36 1.52
N VAL A 43 0.06 7.58 1.45
CA VAL A 43 0.62 8.89 1.12
C VAL A 43 1.33 8.76 -0.21
N VAL A 44 0.92 9.55 -1.19
CA VAL A 44 1.56 9.53 -2.50
C VAL A 44 2.86 10.31 -2.42
N VAL A 45 3.96 9.63 -2.71
CA VAL A 45 5.30 10.22 -2.64
C VAL A 45 5.75 10.70 -4.00
N ARG A 46 5.35 9.99 -5.07
CA ARG A 46 5.82 10.27 -6.42
C ARG A 46 4.81 9.76 -7.43
N GLY A 47 4.59 10.51 -8.49
CA GLY A 47 3.73 10.10 -9.59
C GLY A 47 2.29 10.54 -9.44
N VAL A 48 1.46 10.06 -10.36
CA VAL A 48 0.02 10.34 -10.40
C VAL A 48 -0.73 9.04 -10.64
N GLY A 49 -1.97 8.98 -10.21
CA GLY A 49 -2.79 7.80 -10.42
C GLY A 49 -4.21 8.02 -9.98
N SER A 50 -4.92 6.94 -9.76
CA SER A 50 -6.25 6.99 -9.19
C SER A 50 -6.38 6.00 -8.05
N MET A 51 -7.24 6.32 -7.09
CA MET A 51 -7.50 5.49 -5.94
C MET A 51 -9.00 5.38 -5.76
N SER A 52 -9.48 4.16 -5.68
CA SER A 52 -10.89 3.89 -5.44
C SER A 52 -11.03 3.29 -4.05
N VAL A 53 -11.88 3.89 -3.23
CA VAL A 53 -12.14 3.40 -1.86
C VAL A 53 -13.64 3.19 -1.74
N ALA A 54 -14.05 1.96 -1.49
CA ALA A 54 -15.46 1.57 -1.40
C ALA A 54 -16.26 2.04 -2.63
N GLY A 55 -15.65 1.98 -3.81
CA GLY A 55 -16.30 2.35 -5.07
C GLY A 55 -16.20 3.83 -5.45
N ASP A 56 -15.65 4.65 -4.58
CA ASP A 56 -15.48 6.09 -4.85
C ASP A 56 -14.07 6.34 -5.37
N THR A 57 -13.94 6.78 -6.62
CA THR A 57 -12.65 6.94 -7.28
C THR A 57 -12.21 8.39 -7.30
N GLN A 58 -10.95 8.62 -6.95
CA GLN A 58 -10.36 9.95 -6.96
C GLN A 58 -9.00 9.92 -7.64
N GLN A 59 -8.65 10.99 -8.32
CA GLN A 59 -7.30 11.17 -8.85
C GLN A 59 -6.39 11.57 -7.72
N VAL A 60 -5.19 11.01 -7.72
CA VAL A 60 -4.19 11.29 -6.67
C VAL A 60 -2.86 11.68 -7.28
N ALA A 61 -2.10 12.48 -6.55
CA ALA A 61 -0.80 12.96 -6.97
C ALA A 61 0.10 13.14 -5.74
N GLU A 62 1.36 13.46 -5.98
CA GLU A 62 2.35 13.68 -4.92
C GLU A 62 1.80 14.58 -3.83
N GLY A 63 1.93 14.14 -2.59
CA GLY A 63 1.47 14.89 -1.43
C GLY A 63 0.06 14.54 -0.96
N ASP A 64 -0.70 13.78 -1.74
CA ASP A 64 -2.05 13.40 -1.34
C ASP A 64 -2.04 12.27 -0.32
N LEU A 65 -3.01 12.32 0.59
CA LEU A 65 -3.24 11.27 1.57
C LEU A 65 -4.63 10.66 1.34
N ILE A 66 -4.70 9.35 1.30
CA ILE A 66 -5.95 8.62 1.12
C ILE A 66 -6.16 7.72 2.33
N LEU A 67 -7.27 7.92 3.03
CA LEU A 67 -7.63 7.09 4.19
C LEU A 67 -8.53 5.96 3.72
N VAL A 68 -8.19 4.74 4.14
CA VAL A 68 -8.98 3.55 3.87
C VAL A 68 -9.49 3.00 5.20
N PRO A 69 -10.80 3.00 5.44
CA PRO A 69 -11.38 2.46 6.67
C PRO A 69 -11.13 0.95 6.79
N PRO A 70 -11.32 0.38 8.00
CA PRO A 70 -11.22 -1.07 8.16
C PRO A 70 -12.17 -1.84 7.25
N ALA A 71 -11.77 -3.04 6.88
CA ALA A 71 -12.56 -4.00 6.11
C ALA A 71 -13.06 -3.45 4.77
N THR A 72 -12.30 -2.54 4.15
CA THR A 72 -12.74 -1.83 2.95
C THR A 72 -11.92 -2.25 1.75
N GLU A 73 -12.60 -2.64 0.68
CA GLU A 73 -11.95 -2.90 -0.59
C GLU A 73 -11.55 -1.58 -1.24
N HIS A 74 -10.35 -1.54 -1.78
CA HIS A 74 -9.84 -0.36 -2.46
C HIS A 74 -8.95 -0.79 -3.62
N ALA A 75 -8.81 0.09 -4.60
CA ALA A 75 -8.01 -0.17 -5.77
C ALA A 75 -7.09 1.01 -6.04
N ILE A 76 -5.89 0.69 -6.50
CA ILE A 76 -4.92 1.70 -6.90
C ILE A 76 -4.56 1.45 -8.35
N ALA A 77 -4.53 2.49 -9.16
CA ALA A 77 -4.22 2.40 -10.57
C ALA A 77 -3.23 3.48 -10.94
N ASN A 78 -2.24 3.11 -11.76
CA ASN A 78 -1.29 4.06 -12.31
C ASN A 78 -1.62 4.30 -13.76
N ASN A 79 -2.30 5.41 -14.04
CA ASN A 79 -2.65 5.83 -15.37
C ASN A 79 -1.73 6.93 -15.91
N GLY A 80 -0.60 7.15 -15.24
CA GLY A 80 0.42 8.07 -15.68
C GLY A 80 1.52 7.39 -16.48
N ASP A 81 2.52 8.14 -16.87
CA ASP A 81 3.63 7.64 -17.67
C ASP A 81 4.81 7.15 -16.85
N ALA A 82 4.87 7.53 -15.60
CA ALA A 82 5.95 7.16 -14.70
C ALA A 82 5.43 6.31 -13.57
N GLU A 83 6.35 5.69 -12.83
CA GLU A 83 6.00 4.88 -11.68
C GLU A 83 5.30 5.69 -10.60
N LEU A 84 4.27 5.11 -10.02
CA LEU A 84 3.56 5.67 -8.87
C LEU A 84 4.12 5.04 -7.61
N ALA A 85 4.55 5.85 -6.66
CA ALA A 85 5.09 5.36 -5.39
C ALA A 85 4.33 5.95 -4.22
N CYS A 86 3.98 5.10 -3.28
CA CYS A 86 3.22 5.47 -2.08
C CYS A 86 3.83 4.84 -0.85
N VAL A 87 3.58 5.47 0.29
CA VAL A 87 3.80 4.85 1.59
C VAL A 87 2.44 4.46 2.13
N SER A 88 2.31 3.21 2.56
CA SER A 88 1.10 2.67 3.16
C SER A 88 1.33 2.47 4.66
N VAL A 89 0.44 3.00 5.48
CA VAL A 89 0.53 2.94 6.94
C VAL A 89 -0.71 2.25 7.48
N GLN A 90 -0.55 1.32 8.41
CA GLN A 90 -1.66 0.62 9.06
C GLN A 90 -1.62 0.86 10.56
N SER A 91 -2.78 1.07 11.17
CA SER A 91 -2.92 1.21 12.62
C SER A 91 -4.26 0.59 13.06
N PRO A 92 -4.24 -0.39 13.97
CA PRO A 92 -3.07 -1.04 14.57
C PRO A 92 -2.21 -1.78 13.54
N PRO A 93 -0.99 -2.18 13.89
CA PRO A 93 -0.08 -2.80 12.94
C PRO A 93 -0.64 -4.11 12.39
N VAL A 94 -0.44 -4.31 11.09
CA VAL A 94 -0.82 -5.56 10.42
C VAL A 94 0.43 -6.08 9.72
N ALA A 95 0.70 -7.36 9.88
CA ALA A 95 1.85 -7.95 9.22
C ALA A 95 1.72 -7.84 7.71
N ALA A 96 2.80 -7.46 7.05
CA ALA A 96 2.79 -7.28 5.59
C ALA A 96 2.34 -8.54 4.87
N ALA A 97 2.67 -9.72 5.40
CA ALA A 97 2.26 -10.99 4.81
C ALA A 97 0.74 -11.14 4.77
N GLU A 98 0.02 -10.56 5.70
CA GLU A 98 -1.44 -10.63 5.72
C GLU A 98 -2.08 -9.67 4.73
N LEU A 99 -1.48 -8.48 4.56
CA LEU A 99 -2.02 -7.46 3.66
C LEU A 99 -1.68 -7.74 2.20
N TYR A 100 -0.48 -8.24 1.95
CA TYR A 100 0.07 -8.33 0.61
C TYR A 100 0.49 -9.75 0.25
N SER A 101 -0.15 -10.76 0.81
CA SER A 101 0.27 -12.15 0.61
C SER A 101 0.37 -12.55 -0.86
N ASP A 102 -0.59 -12.14 -1.67
CA ASP A 102 -0.58 -12.47 -3.09
C ASP A 102 0.54 -11.75 -3.83
N GLN A 103 0.75 -10.48 -3.50
CA GLN A 103 1.79 -9.67 -4.12
C GLN A 103 3.17 -10.11 -3.66
N LEU A 104 3.30 -10.49 -2.40
CA LEU A 104 4.58 -11.00 -1.89
C LEU A 104 4.96 -12.31 -2.57
N ALA A 105 3.98 -13.14 -2.90
CA ALA A 105 4.25 -14.38 -3.61
C ALA A 105 4.81 -14.11 -5.01
N GLU A 106 4.35 -13.06 -5.67
CA GLU A 106 4.82 -12.68 -6.99
C GLU A 106 6.23 -12.09 -6.96
N VAL A 107 6.60 -11.49 -5.86
CA VAL A 107 7.89 -10.83 -5.69
C VAL A 107 8.70 -11.48 -4.58
N ALA A 108 8.64 -12.81 -4.52
CA ALA A 108 9.28 -13.57 -3.45
C ALA A 108 10.76 -13.27 -3.28
N GLY A 109 11.46 -13.05 -4.38
CA GLY A 109 12.88 -12.69 -4.30
C GLY A 109 13.15 -11.32 -3.76
N TYR A 110 12.16 -10.47 -3.80
CA TYR A 110 12.25 -9.11 -3.31
C TYR A 110 12.54 -9.05 -1.80
N ASP A 111 11.80 -9.83 -1.03
CA ASP A 111 11.98 -9.82 0.42
C ASP A 111 13.38 -10.26 0.81
N ASP A 112 13.89 -11.25 0.12
CA ASP A 112 15.22 -11.78 0.39
C ASP A 112 16.30 -10.76 0.12
N GLU A 113 16.12 -9.96 -0.91
CA GLU A 113 17.09 -8.94 -1.30
C GLU A 113 17.21 -7.84 -0.28
N ASP A 114 16.14 -7.56 0.41
CA ASP A 114 16.07 -6.45 1.34
C ASP A 114 16.47 -6.84 2.75
N LEU A 115 16.69 -8.10 2.95
CA LEU A 115 17.08 -8.64 4.24
C LEU A 115 18.60 -9.00 4.31
#